data_c50a5231516502a6d1f1c8967f0bc657
#
_entry.id   c50a5231516502a6d1f1c8967f0bc657
#
_cell.length_a   1.000
_cell.length_b   1.000
_cell.length_c   1.000
_cell.angle_alpha   90.00
_cell.angle_beta   90.00
_cell.angle_gamma   90.00
#
_symmetry.space_group_name_H-M   'P 1'
#
loop_
_entity.id
_entity.type
_entity.pdbx_description
1 polymer ?
#
loop_
_entity_poly.entity_id
_entity_poly.type
_entity_poly.pdbx_seq_one_letter_code
_entity_poly.pdbx_strand_id
1 'polypeptide(L)'
;MFSGAVLYSEKLQLPGIEIMKPIFLAVFCILVPVSCTPSAGISVPNLSTPSSLEESQILFDDFSYSTIDEMTYNGWVVRSGSGWPGVTGATFRPENVSFLDYPDPADNRLLRMTSSTDGTAENTYQTQICHQRKYMEGTYAARVRFSDQPVSGVDGDQVVQTFYTITPYIEPLAPDYSELDYEYLPNGGWGSGDLTFYVTTWETVQIEPRNADNTSSSVQGSLAGWHTLVTQVTGGTVRYFVDGQLIAQHGGEYYPDAPMSINFNLWFIDGGLVQVEGLREYQEDIDWVFHQAGIALMPEEVEAAVARMRRQSIKFRDTVPAKVPALVSPCNF
;
A
#
# COMPACT_ATOMS: atom_id res chain seq x y z
N MET A 1 -59.08 14.58 5.12
CA MET A 1 -59.41 14.00 3.82
C MET A 1 -58.17 13.22 3.39
N PHE A 2 -58.35 11.93 3.24
CA PHE A 2 -57.36 10.93 2.87
C PHE A 2 -57.03 10.98 1.39
N SER A 3 -55.78 10.74 1.00
CA SER A 3 -55.36 10.04 -0.22
C SER A 3 -53.83 10.00 -0.21
N GLY A 4 -53.05 8.94 -0.20
CA GLY A 4 -53.20 7.66 -0.85
C GLY A 4 -51.89 7.48 -1.64
N ALA A 5 -50.80 6.97 -0.98
CA ALA A 5 -49.53 6.64 -1.63
C ALA A 5 -49.68 5.29 -2.34
N VAL A 6 -49.37 5.25 -3.64
CA VAL A 6 -49.27 4.00 -4.42
C VAL A 6 -47.82 3.67 -4.59
N LEU A 7 -47.39 2.56 -3.99
CA LEU A 7 -46.10 1.91 -4.20
C LEU A 7 -46.19 1.07 -5.49
N TYR A 8 -45.35 1.40 -6.48
CA TYR A 8 -45.02 0.50 -7.60
C TYR A 8 -43.72 -0.24 -7.32
N SER A 9 -43.83 -1.53 -7.11
CA SER A 9 -42.72 -2.48 -7.07
C SER A 9 -42.57 -3.06 -8.48
N GLU A 10 -41.55 -2.67 -9.21
CA GLU A 10 -41.15 -3.39 -10.43
C GLU A 10 -40.15 -4.48 -10.08
N LYS A 11 -40.57 -5.73 -10.26
CA LYS A 11 -39.71 -6.90 -10.24
C LYS A 11 -38.98 -6.99 -11.57
N LEU A 12 -37.65 -6.81 -11.56
CA LEU A 12 -36.80 -7.22 -12.69
C LEU A 12 -36.64 -8.74 -12.69
N GLN A 13 -37.16 -9.35 -13.73
CA GLN A 13 -37.07 -10.78 -14.00
C GLN A 13 -35.84 -11.01 -14.92
N LEU A 14 -34.81 -11.69 -14.39
CA LEU A 14 -33.66 -12.11 -15.19
C LEU A 14 -33.96 -13.43 -15.90
N PRO A 15 -33.60 -13.61 -17.19
CA PRO A 15 -33.82 -14.86 -17.93
C PRO A 15 -32.81 -15.95 -17.51
N GLY A 16 -33.33 -17.18 -17.56
CA GLY A 16 -32.79 -18.41 -16.99
C GLY A 16 -31.39 -18.82 -17.47
N ILE A 17 -30.64 -19.36 -16.53
CA ILE A 17 -29.43 -20.14 -16.77
C ILE A 17 -29.87 -21.62 -16.77
N GLU A 18 -29.82 -22.26 -17.92
CA GLU A 18 -29.94 -23.71 -18.03
C GLU A 18 -28.67 -24.39 -17.53
N ILE A 19 -28.83 -25.22 -16.50
CA ILE A 19 -27.74 -26.04 -15.96
C ILE A 19 -27.58 -27.27 -16.84
N MET A 20 -26.50 -27.35 -17.60
CA MET A 20 -26.13 -28.57 -18.34
C MET A 20 -25.68 -29.67 -17.38
N LYS A 21 -26.38 -30.82 -17.44
CA LYS A 21 -25.99 -32.04 -16.72
C LYS A 21 -24.74 -32.66 -17.35
N PRO A 22 -23.79 -33.18 -16.55
CA PRO A 22 -22.62 -33.85 -17.09
C PRO A 22 -22.98 -35.21 -17.72
N ILE A 23 -22.59 -35.39 -18.98
CA ILE A 23 -22.66 -36.68 -19.67
C ILE A 23 -21.40 -37.47 -19.29
N PHE A 24 -21.59 -38.59 -18.59
CA PHE A 24 -20.52 -39.57 -18.34
C PHE A 24 -20.26 -40.33 -19.63
N LEU A 25 -19.08 -40.09 -20.25
CA LEU A 25 -18.59 -40.89 -21.36
C LEU A 25 -17.70 -42.02 -20.80
N ALA A 26 -18.18 -43.23 -20.88
CA ALA A 26 -17.39 -44.41 -20.51
C ALA A 26 -16.34 -44.68 -21.58
N VAL A 27 -15.06 -44.50 -21.25
CA VAL A 27 -13.93 -44.88 -22.14
C VAL A 27 -13.58 -46.34 -21.89
N PHE A 28 -13.84 -47.19 -22.92
CA PHE A 28 -13.38 -48.57 -22.95
C PHE A 28 -11.88 -48.59 -23.29
N CYS A 29 -11.03 -49.00 -22.35
CA CYS A 29 -9.62 -49.25 -22.59
C CYS A 29 -9.45 -50.61 -23.29
N ILE A 30 -9.07 -50.61 -24.57
CA ILE A 30 -8.58 -51.79 -25.30
C ILE A 30 -7.08 -51.90 -25.01
N LEU A 31 -6.68 -52.98 -24.32
CA LEU A 31 -5.30 -53.35 -24.09
C LEU A 31 -4.72 -53.96 -25.35
N VAL A 32 -3.79 -53.26 -26.01
CA VAL A 32 -2.95 -53.81 -27.10
C VAL A 32 -1.57 -54.10 -26.51
N PRO A 33 -1.01 -55.30 -26.66
CA PRO A 33 0.34 -55.58 -26.17
C PRO A 33 1.37 -54.95 -27.11
N VAL A 34 2.15 -54.00 -26.59
CA VAL A 34 3.29 -53.41 -27.30
C VAL A 34 4.55 -54.21 -26.97
N SER A 35 5.13 -54.80 -28.00
CA SER A 35 6.41 -55.51 -27.99
C SER A 35 7.55 -54.50 -27.78
N CYS A 36 8.36 -54.66 -26.73
CA CYS A 36 9.55 -53.85 -26.49
C CYS A 36 10.69 -54.22 -27.42
N THR A 37 11.08 -53.33 -28.31
CA THR A 37 12.41 -53.31 -28.93
C THR A 37 13.26 -52.24 -28.25
N PRO A 38 14.55 -52.51 -27.91
CA PRO A 38 15.40 -51.50 -27.30
C PRO A 38 15.79 -50.45 -28.34
N SER A 39 15.30 -49.23 -28.19
CA SER A 39 15.70 -48.09 -29.01
C SER A 39 16.93 -47.41 -28.40
N ALA A 40 17.85 -47.06 -29.31
CA ALA A 40 19.11 -46.37 -29.00
C ALA A 40 18.90 -45.08 -28.20
N GLY A 41 19.83 -44.82 -27.26
CA GLY A 41 19.81 -43.67 -26.37
C GLY A 41 19.72 -42.35 -27.10
N ILE A 42 18.61 -41.64 -26.90
CA ILE A 42 18.50 -40.23 -27.20
C ILE A 42 19.16 -39.47 -26.04
N SER A 43 20.31 -38.87 -26.34
CA SER A 43 20.97 -37.93 -25.48
C SER A 43 20.03 -36.74 -25.29
N VAL A 44 19.38 -36.64 -24.13
CA VAL A 44 18.60 -35.45 -23.73
C VAL A 44 19.61 -34.34 -23.55
N PRO A 45 19.50 -33.19 -24.24
CA PRO A 45 20.35 -32.05 -23.93
C PRO A 45 20.12 -31.67 -22.47
N ASN A 46 21.23 -31.63 -21.73
CA ASN A 46 21.24 -31.05 -20.37
C ASN A 46 20.62 -29.66 -20.47
N LEU A 47 19.37 -29.52 -20.08
CA LEU A 47 18.88 -28.21 -19.70
C LEU A 47 19.75 -27.79 -18.53
N SER A 48 20.76 -26.96 -18.83
CA SER A 48 21.45 -26.20 -17.83
C SER A 48 20.40 -25.44 -17.03
N THR A 49 20.12 -25.91 -15.83
CA THR A 49 19.49 -25.10 -14.80
C THR A 49 20.26 -23.78 -14.79
N PRO A 50 19.62 -22.61 -14.92
CA PRO A 50 20.33 -21.36 -14.77
C PRO A 50 20.93 -21.35 -13.35
N SER A 51 22.23 -21.54 -13.28
CA SER A 51 23.01 -21.37 -12.08
C SER A 51 23.25 -19.87 -11.95
N SER A 52 22.46 -19.24 -11.25
CA SER A 52 22.51 -18.07 -10.37
C SER A 52 21.06 -17.63 -10.20
N LEU A 53 20.46 -18.03 -9.11
CA LEU A 53 19.49 -17.21 -8.44
C LEU A 53 20.30 -15.94 -8.07
N GLU A 54 20.23 -14.91 -8.92
CA GLU A 54 20.56 -13.56 -8.45
C GLU A 54 19.79 -13.43 -7.16
N GLU A 55 20.52 -13.16 -6.09
CA GLU A 55 19.93 -13.07 -4.76
C GLU A 55 18.86 -12.00 -4.84
N SER A 56 17.60 -12.38 -4.74
CA SER A 56 16.47 -11.48 -5.00
C SER A 56 16.59 -10.28 -4.04
N GLN A 57 16.67 -9.07 -4.59
CA GLN A 57 16.76 -7.83 -3.82
C GLN A 57 15.40 -7.53 -3.22
N ILE A 58 15.27 -7.76 -1.91
CA ILE A 58 14.00 -7.73 -1.20
C ILE A 58 14.14 -6.81 0.02
N LEU A 59 13.11 -6.00 0.27
CA LEU A 59 12.77 -5.51 1.60
C LEU A 59 11.57 -6.30 2.11
N PHE A 60 11.65 -6.81 3.32
CA PHE A 60 10.53 -7.31 4.09
C PHE A 60 10.68 -6.86 5.54
N ASP A 61 9.63 -6.31 6.11
CA ASP A 61 9.55 -5.93 7.51
C ASP A 61 8.13 -6.22 8.04
N ASP A 62 8.02 -7.02 9.08
CA ASP A 62 6.75 -7.34 9.73
C ASP A 62 6.49 -6.49 10.99
N PHE A 63 7.31 -5.45 11.19
CA PHE A 63 7.25 -4.51 12.30
C PHE A 63 7.25 -5.15 13.70
N SER A 64 7.80 -6.35 13.83
CA SER A 64 7.92 -7.06 15.12
C SER A 64 9.02 -6.45 16.00
N TYR A 65 8.92 -5.16 16.27
CA TYR A 65 9.83 -4.40 17.13
C TYR A 65 9.27 -4.20 18.54
N SER A 66 10.16 -3.91 19.49
CA SER A 66 9.80 -3.52 20.85
C SER A 66 9.98 -2.02 21.08
N THR A 67 10.87 -1.39 20.30
CA THR A 67 11.24 0.04 20.44
C THR A 67 11.41 0.69 19.06
N ILE A 68 11.30 2.02 19.02
CA ILE A 68 11.60 2.81 17.83
C ILE A 68 13.09 2.65 17.45
N ASP A 69 13.99 2.52 18.40
CA ASP A 69 15.43 2.36 18.15
C ASP A 69 15.74 1.08 17.36
N GLU A 70 15.02 -0.03 17.65
CA GLU A 70 15.13 -1.26 16.86
C GLU A 70 14.67 -1.04 15.41
N MET A 71 13.58 -0.32 15.19
CA MET A 71 13.07 0.00 13.87
C MET A 71 14.02 0.93 13.10
N THR A 72 14.55 1.96 13.75
CA THR A 72 15.50 2.90 13.12
C THR A 72 16.83 2.23 12.77
N TYR A 73 17.28 1.25 13.56
CA TYR A 73 18.46 0.44 13.23
C TYR A 73 18.29 -0.30 11.89
N ASN A 74 17.06 -0.64 11.53
CA ASN A 74 16.70 -1.30 10.27
C ASN A 74 16.42 -0.31 9.12
N GLY A 75 16.83 0.94 9.25
CA GLY A 75 16.81 1.93 8.15
C GLY A 75 15.54 2.78 8.07
N TRP A 76 14.64 2.67 9.05
CA TRP A 76 13.50 3.56 9.18
C TRP A 76 13.89 4.88 9.84
N VAL A 77 13.22 5.95 9.44
CA VAL A 77 13.26 7.25 10.08
C VAL A 77 11.86 7.57 10.55
N VAL A 78 11.72 7.99 11.80
CA VAL A 78 10.46 8.52 12.32
C VAL A 78 10.56 10.04 12.29
N ARG A 79 9.63 10.69 11.58
CA ARG A 79 9.63 12.14 11.44
C ARG A 79 9.37 12.83 12.76
N SER A 80 10.10 13.94 12.98
CA SER A 80 9.91 14.86 14.09
C SER A 80 9.85 16.30 13.60
N GLY A 81 9.16 17.17 14.35
CA GLY A 81 9.06 18.58 14.01
C GLY A 81 7.85 18.93 13.14
N SER A 82 7.78 20.19 12.69
CA SER A 82 6.70 20.71 11.84
C SER A 82 7.09 20.67 10.36
N GLY A 83 6.12 20.90 9.50
CA GLY A 83 6.30 20.99 8.04
C GLY A 83 5.20 20.30 7.26
N TRP A 84 5.19 20.54 5.96
CA TRP A 84 4.24 19.94 5.03
C TRP A 84 4.46 18.39 4.91
N PRO A 85 3.42 17.57 4.66
CA PRO A 85 2.00 17.91 4.55
C PRO A 85 1.34 18.11 5.90
N GLY A 86 0.12 18.61 5.88
CA GLY A 86 -0.77 18.67 7.03
C GLY A 86 -1.12 20.09 7.48
N VAL A 87 -1.73 20.15 8.64
CA VAL A 87 -2.18 21.41 9.23
C VAL A 87 -0.98 22.31 9.50
N THR A 88 -1.04 23.56 9.00
CA THR A 88 0.02 24.54 9.21
C THR A 88 0.21 24.79 10.71
N GLY A 89 1.41 24.51 11.22
CA GLY A 89 1.74 24.62 12.65
C GLY A 89 1.62 23.31 13.43
N ALA A 90 1.04 22.28 12.85
CA ALA A 90 1.04 20.94 13.44
C ALA A 90 2.45 20.34 13.55
N THR A 91 2.60 19.35 14.42
CA THR A 91 3.89 18.71 14.70
C THR A 91 3.83 17.20 14.45
N PHE A 92 4.80 16.67 13.72
CA PHE A 92 5.07 15.23 13.64
C PHE A 92 5.82 14.79 14.91
N ARG A 93 5.37 13.68 15.51
CA ARG A 93 5.91 13.21 16.79
C ARG A 93 6.30 11.74 16.75
N PRO A 94 7.57 11.39 17.03
CA PRO A 94 7.99 10.00 17.17
C PRO A 94 7.21 9.20 18.22
N GLU A 95 6.79 9.85 19.30
CA GLU A 95 6.03 9.23 20.39
C GLU A 95 4.67 8.70 19.96
N ASN A 96 4.20 9.11 18.80
CA ASN A 96 2.96 8.63 18.18
C ASN A 96 3.10 7.27 17.47
N VAL A 97 4.32 6.73 17.41
CA VAL A 97 4.60 5.39 16.89
C VAL A 97 4.68 4.40 18.03
N SER A 98 3.98 3.29 17.91
CA SER A 98 3.99 2.21 18.91
C SER A 98 3.91 0.85 18.23
N PHE A 99 4.24 -0.21 18.99
CA PHE A 99 4.20 -1.58 18.53
C PHE A 99 3.26 -2.40 19.40
N LEU A 100 2.33 -3.11 18.77
CA LEU A 100 1.29 -3.86 19.44
C LEU A 100 1.45 -5.35 19.19
N ASP A 101 1.19 -6.16 20.19
CA ASP A 101 1.10 -7.60 19.98
C ASP A 101 -0.13 -7.92 19.11
N TYR A 102 0.08 -8.71 18.07
CA TYR A 102 -0.98 -9.17 17.19
C TYR A 102 -1.13 -10.68 17.28
N PRO A 103 -2.32 -11.20 17.57
CA PRO A 103 -2.50 -12.60 17.96
C PRO A 103 -2.34 -13.60 16.80
N ASP A 104 -2.33 -13.16 15.55
CA ASP A 104 -2.26 -14.06 14.38
C ASP A 104 -1.34 -13.50 13.27
N PRO A 105 -0.21 -14.16 12.98
CA PRO A 105 0.35 -15.34 13.66
C PRO A 105 0.92 -15.01 15.05
N ALA A 106 1.02 -16.03 15.91
CA ALA A 106 1.63 -15.89 17.24
C ALA A 106 3.04 -15.28 17.13
N ASP A 107 3.39 -14.38 18.04
CA ASP A 107 4.64 -13.60 18.08
C ASP A 107 4.77 -12.51 16.99
N ASN A 108 3.71 -12.20 16.24
CA ASN A 108 3.66 -11.04 15.37
C ASN A 108 3.34 -9.77 16.14
N ARG A 109 3.89 -8.65 15.70
CA ARG A 109 3.54 -7.31 16.19
C ARG A 109 3.12 -6.44 15.03
N LEU A 110 2.41 -5.38 15.34
CA LEU A 110 1.99 -4.36 14.39
C LEU A 110 2.69 -3.05 14.71
N LEU A 111 3.02 -2.30 13.68
CA LEU A 111 3.26 -0.88 13.82
C LEU A 111 1.91 -0.18 13.94
N ARG A 112 1.74 0.67 14.96
CA ARG A 112 0.62 1.61 15.08
C ARG A 112 1.11 3.02 14.96
N MET A 113 0.53 3.77 14.07
CA MET A 113 0.63 5.22 13.97
C MET A 113 -0.61 5.85 14.58
N THR A 114 -0.42 6.89 15.40
CA THR A 114 -1.50 7.64 16.03
C THR A 114 -1.36 9.10 15.66
N SER A 115 -2.45 9.76 15.27
CA SER A 115 -2.49 11.20 15.05
C SER A 115 -3.68 11.79 15.80
N SER A 116 -3.50 12.97 16.39
CA SER A 116 -4.52 13.56 17.25
C SER A 116 -4.62 15.07 17.08
N THR A 117 -5.80 15.59 17.36
CA THR A 117 -6.09 17.03 17.33
C THR A 117 -7.18 17.40 18.32
N ASP A 118 -7.15 18.61 18.84
CA ASP A 118 -8.26 19.22 19.56
C ASP A 118 -8.99 20.29 18.70
N GLY A 119 -8.61 20.40 17.42
CA GLY A 119 -9.10 21.40 16.47
C GLY A 119 -8.18 22.61 16.32
N THR A 120 -7.11 22.70 17.11
CA THR A 120 -6.10 23.76 17.00
C THR A 120 -4.82 23.24 16.38
N ALA A 121 -4.08 24.09 15.67
CA ALA A 121 -2.81 23.73 15.06
C ALA A 121 -1.76 23.32 16.12
N GLU A 122 -1.71 24.04 17.23
CA GLU A 122 -0.75 23.83 18.32
C GLU A 122 -0.89 22.47 18.98
N ASN A 123 -2.10 21.91 19.02
CA ASN A 123 -2.44 20.62 19.62
C ASN A 123 -2.78 19.57 18.55
N THR A 124 -2.32 19.79 17.30
CA THR A 124 -2.43 18.81 16.24
C THR A 124 -1.09 18.08 16.07
N TYR A 125 -1.12 16.77 16.26
CA TYR A 125 0.03 15.89 16.20
C TYR A 125 -0.17 14.84 15.12
N GLN A 126 0.81 14.71 14.25
CA GLN A 126 0.80 13.84 13.07
C GLN A 126 1.91 12.80 13.17
N THR A 127 1.84 11.77 12.34
CA THR A 127 2.81 10.66 12.37
C THR A 127 3.25 10.32 10.95
N GLN A 128 4.56 10.20 10.75
CA GLN A 128 5.15 9.76 9.49
C GLN A 128 6.39 8.90 9.76
N ILE A 129 6.53 7.81 9.00
CA ILE A 129 7.74 7.00 8.94
C ILE A 129 8.20 6.83 7.50
N CYS A 130 9.50 6.79 7.29
CA CYS A 130 10.12 6.66 5.98
C CYS A 130 11.25 5.65 6.03
N HIS A 131 11.30 4.74 5.06
CA HIS A 131 12.48 3.91 4.83
C HIS A 131 13.48 4.64 3.92
N GLN A 132 14.68 4.06 3.78
CA GLN A 132 15.76 4.61 2.94
C GLN A 132 15.30 4.85 1.50
N ARG A 133 15.79 5.93 0.87
CA ARG A 133 15.56 6.22 -0.54
C ARG A 133 16.48 5.37 -1.43
N LYS A 134 15.96 4.28 -2.00
CA LYS A 134 16.75 3.37 -2.85
C LYS A 134 15.92 2.51 -3.80
N TYR A 135 14.60 2.60 -3.73
CA TYR A 135 13.67 1.74 -4.44
C TYR A 135 13.26 2.37 -5.78
N MET A 136 13.16 1.56 -6.82
CA MET A 136 12.78 1.99 -8.17
C MET A 136 11.76 1.02 -8.75
N GLU A 137 12.07 0.33 -9.82
CA GLU A 137 11.20 -0.68 -10.42
C GLU A 137 11.03 -1.91 -9.52
N GLY A 138 9.89 -2.55 -9.64
CA GLY A 138 9.55 -3.78 -8.93
C GLY A 138 8.14 -3.78 -8.36
N THR A 139 7.95 -4.56 -7.32
CA THR A 139 6.70 -4.64 -6.57
C THR A 139 6.86 -4.01 -5.21
N TYR A 140 5.92 -3.13 -4.86
CA TYR A 140 5.77 -2.54 -3.53
C TYR A 140 4.46 -3.06 -2.94
N ALA A 141 4.48 -3.47 -1.69
CA ALA A 141 3.26 -3.92 -1.05
C ALA A 141 3.28 -3.64 0.46
N ALA A 142 2.09 -3.45 1.01
CA ALA A 142 1.89 -3.33 2.44
C ALA A 142 0.54 -3.93 2.84
N ARG A 143 0.45 -4.41 4.08
CA ARG A 143 -0.82 -4.74 4.70
C ARG A 143 -1.15 -3.71 5.75
N VAL A 144 -2.19 -2.92 5.49
CA VAL A 144 -2.59 -1.75 6.25
C VAL A 144 -4.01 -1.92 6.75
N ARG A 145 -4.28 -1.44 7.97
CA ARG A 145 -5.63 -1.36 8.51
C ARG A 145 -6.07 0.08 8.54
N PHE A 146 -7.04 0.40 7.71
CA PHE A 146 -7.70 1.69 7.68
C PHE A 146 -8.85 1.78 8.70
N SER A 147 -9.15 3.00 9.11
CA SER A 147 -10.26 3.31 10.02
C SER A 147 -11.13 4.42 9.45
N ASP A 148 -12.46 4.22 9.51
CA ASP A 148 -13.44 5.25 9.10
C ASP A 148 -13.61 6.34 10.17
N GLN A 149 -13.31 6.02 11.42
CA GLN A 149 -13.65 6.88 12.56
C GLN A 149 -12.46 7.02 13.51
N PRO A 150 -12.40 8.10 14.30
CA PRO A 150 -11.44 8.23 15.38
C PRO A 150 -11.66 7.12 16.44
N VAL A 151 -10.61 6.70 17.11
CA VAL A 151 -10.68 5.78 18.26
C VAL A 151 -11.18 6.49 19.52
N SER A 152 -11.11 7.81 19.53
CA SER A 152 -11.69 8.64 20.60
C SER A 152 -12.09 10.03 20.06
N GLY A 153 -13.12 10.61 20.67
CA GLY A 153 -13.64 11.95 20.34
C GLY A 153 -14.69 11.94 19.23
N VAL A 154 -15.01 13.14 18.73
CA VAL A 154 -16.02 13.35 17.68
C VAL A 154 -15.40 13.11 16.32
N ASP A 155 -16.12 12.42 15.45
CA ASP A 155 -15.69 12.20 14.07
C ASP A 155 -15.90 13.43 13.18
N GLY A 156 -15.16 13.50 12.05
CA GLY A 156 -15.34 14.52 11.01
C GLY A 156 -14.07 15.27 10.59
N ASP A 157 -12.93 15.11 11.26
CA ASP A 157 -11.67 15.69 10.78
C ASP A 157 -11.26 15.03 9.46
N GLN A 158 -10.83 15.83 8.48
CA GLN A 158 -10.29 15.30 7.23
C GLN A 158 -8.88 14.74 7.47
N VAL A 159 -8.83 13.45 7.81
CA VAL A 159 -7.60 12.69 8.04
C VAL A 159 -7.24 11.87 6.80
N VAL A 160 -5.95 11.76 6.52
CA VAL A 160 -5.39 10.96 5.42
C VAL A 160 -4.54 9.85 5.99
N GLN A 161 -4.85 8.61 5.63
CA GLN A 161 -4.15 7.39 6.01
C GLN A 161 -3.44 6.87 4.76
N THR A 162 -2.09 6.68 4.79
CA THR A 162 -1.34 6.49 3.55
C THR A 162 -0.28 5.40 3.60
N PHE A 163 -0.16 4.68 2.47
CA PHE A 163 1.04 3.96 2.06
C PHE A 163 1.53 4.54 0.74
N TYR A 164 2.77 5.02 0.69
CA TYR A 164 3.26 5.72 -0.50
C TYR A 164 4.77 5.57 -0.69
N THR A 165 5.23 5.91 -1.90
CA THR A 165 6.64 6.03 -2.26
C THR A 165 6.90 7.40 -2.85
N ILE A 166 8.06 8.01 -2.55
CA ILE A 166 8.32 9.39 -2.95
C ILE A 166 9.82 9.67 -3.08
N THR A 167 10.17 10.58 -4.00
CA THR A 167 11.43 11.33 -3.98
C THR A 167 11.30 12.55 -3.06
N PRO A 168 12.41 13.14 -2.52
CA PRO A 168 12.29 14.36 -1.74
C PRO A 168 11.86 15.53 -2.63
N TYR A 169 11.06 16.43 -2.06
CA TYR A 169 10.79 17.73 -2.66
C TYR A 169 12.03 18.61 -2.51
N ILE A 170 12.78 18.79 -3.59
CA ILE A 170 14.03 19.57 -3.59
C ILE A 170 13.76 20.99 -4.06
N GLU A 171 12.97 21.15 -5.13
CA GLU A 171 12.59 22.42 -5.72
C GLU A 171 11.23 22.33 -6.41
N PRO A 172 10.54 23.46 -6.62
CA PRO A 172 9.28 23.49 -7.37
C PRO A 172 9.44 22.91 -8.76
N LEU A 173 8.52 22.02 -9.15
CA LEU A 173 8.47 21.38 -10.47
C LEU A 173 9.77 20.65 -10.85
N ALA A 174 10.42 20.03 -9.87
CA ALA A 174 11.60 19.20 -10.12
C ALA A 174 11.29 18.10 -11.15
N PRO A 175 12.10 17.94 -12.22
CA PRO A 175 11.79 17.01 -13.31
C PRO A 175 12.05 15.53 -12.94
N ASP A 176 12.71 15.27 -11.81
CA ASP A 176 12.96 13.94 -11.27
C ASP A 176 12.11 13.65 -10.02
N TYR A 177 11.10 14.46 -9.76
CA TYR A 177 10.12 14.17 -8.73
C TYR A 177 9.29 12.96 -9.15
N SER A 178 9.02 12.09 -8.22
CA SER A 178 8.17 10.92 -8.42
C SER A 178 7.48 10.57 -7.12
N GLU A 179 6.17 10.31 -7.18
CA GLU A 179 5.39 9.89 -6.01
C GLU A 179 4.28 8.95 -6.46
N LEU A 180 4.06 7.88 -5.68
CA LEU A 180 3.04 6.87 -5.92
C LEU A 180 2.27 6.65 -4.63
N ASP A 181 0.97 6.98 -4.62
CA ASP A 181 0.19 7.04 -3.40
C ASP A 181 -0.97 6.05 -3.37
N TYR A 182 -1.22 5.55 -2.17
CA TYR A 182 -2.51 5.11 -1.68
C TYR A 182 -2.93 6.02 -0.55
N GLU A 183 -4.08 6.66 -0.67
CA GLU A 183 -4.57 7.64 0.31
C GLU A 183 -6.03 7.37 0.64
N TYR A 184 -6.30 7.03 1.90
CA TYR A 184 -7.64 6.80 2.41
C TYR A 184 -8.12 7.97 3.24
N LEU A 185 -9.25 8.55 2.81
CA LEU A 185 -9.87 9.74 3.38
C LEU A 185 -11.29 9.42 3.87
N PRO A 186 -11.48 8.98 5.12
CA PRO A 186 -12.78 8.58 5.62
C PRO A 186 -13.78 9.74 5.70
N ASN A 187 -13.31 10.96 5.90
CA ASN A 187 -14.14 12.17 5.98
C ASN A 187 -13.98 13.08 4.76
N GLY A 188 -13.57 12.49 3.62
CA GLY A 188 -13.31 13.24 2.40
C GLY A 188 -12.09 14.14 2.49
N GLY A 189 -11.91 14.96 1.48
CA GLY A 189 -10.78 15.88 1.30
C GLY A 189 -10.64 16.27 -0.15
N TRP A 190 -9.83 17.29 -0.44
CA TRP A 190 -9.52 17.79 -1.79
C TRP A 190 -10.74 18.04 -2.68
N GLY A 191 -11.83 18.56 -2.05
CA GLY A 191 -13.07 18.92 -2.73
C GLY A 191 -14.12 17.81 -2.79
N SER A 192 -13.84 16.61 -2.32
CA SER A 192 -14.84 15.58 -2.06
C SER A 192 -15.30 15.67 -0.60
N GLY A 193 -16.62 15.60 -0.36
CA GLY A 193 -17.19 15.41 0.98
C GLY A 193 -17.42 13.94 1.33
N ASP A 194 -17.19 13.05 0.36
CA ASP A 194 -17.46 11.63 0.49
C ASP A 194 -16.19 10.88 0.91
N LEU A 195 -16.36 9.80 1.65
CA LEU A 195 -15.33 8.83 1.96
C LEU A 195 -14.72 8.29 0.67
N THR A 196 -13.42 8.53 0.49
CA THR A 196 -12.74 8.29 -0.79
C THR A 196 -11.38 7.65 -0.57
N PHE A 197 -11.04 6.70 -1.43
CA PHE A 197 -9.71 6.14 -1.54
C PHE A 197 -9.11 6.55 -2.89
N TYR A 198 -7.98 7.25 -2.84
CA TYR A 198 -7.23 7.67 -4.02
C TYR A 198 -6.02 6.79 -4.24
N VAL A 199 -5.69 6.58 -5.52
CA VAL A 199 -4.38 6.16 -5.99
C VAL A 199 -3.87 7.21 -6.96
N THR A 200 -2.71 7.79 -6.67
CA THR A 200 -2.17 8.92 -7.44
C THR A 200 -0.73 8.63 -7.84
N THR A 201 -0.38 9.00 -9.05
CA THR A 201 0.99 8.98 -9.57
C THR A 201 1.36 10.39 -10.00
N TRP A 202 2.42 10.93 -9.44
CA TRP A 202 2.86 12.29 -9.66
C TRP A 202 4.10 12.33 -10.54
N GLU A 203 4.06 13.23 -11.53
CA GLU A 203 5.21 13.64 -12.34
C GLU A 203 5.99 14.74 -11.63
N THR A 204 5.28 15.76 -11.14
CA THR A 204 5.93 16.87 -10.46
C THR A 204 4.94 17.69 -9.63
N VAL A 205 5.48 18.51 -8.71
CA VAL A 205 4.68 19.37 -7.85
C VAL A 205 5.39 20.68 -7.51
N GLN A 206 4.61 21.73 -7.37
CA GLN A 206 4.94 22.98 -6.69
C GLN A 206 3.90 23.21 -5.60
N ILE A 207 4.35 23.41 -4.37
CA ILE A 207 3.46 23.54 -3.23
C ILE A 207 2.78 24.92 -3.21
N GLU A 208 3.55 26.00 -3.40
CA GLU A 208 3.05 27.37 -3.33
C GLU A 208 3.65 28.29 -4.41
N PRO A 209 2.86 28.93 -5.29
CA PRO A 209 1.44 28.64 -5.48
C PRO A 209 1.22 27.23 -6.02
N ARG A 210 0.11 26.61 -5.64
CA ARG A 210 -0.15 25.20 -6.01
C ARG A 210 -0.13 25.00 -7.52
N ASN A 211 0.77 24.17 -8.00
CA ASN A 211 0.85 23.64 -9.35
C ASN A 211 1.32 22.20 -9.31
N ALA A 212 0.66 21.32 -10.03
CA ALA A 212 0.97 19.90 -9.95
C ALA A 212 0.62 19.19 -11.25
N ASP A 213 1.45 18.23 -11.63
CA ASP A 213 1.17 17.30 -12.70
C ASP A 213 1.11 15.89 -12.13
N ASN A 214 -0.06 15.28 -12.20
CA ASN A 214 -0.33 13.94 -11.70
C ASN A 214 -1.51 13.31 -12.44
N THR A 215 -1.61 12.00 -12.30
CA THR A 215 -2.80 11.25 -12.71
C THR A 215 -3.35 10.49 -11.50
N SER A 216 -4.67 10.54 -11.29
CA SER A 216 -5.31 9.96 -10.14
C SER A 216 -6.53 9.13 -10.53
N SER A 217 -6.76 8.06 -9.78
CA SER A 217 -7.99 7.27 -9.81
C SER A 217 -8.55 7.16 -8.39
N SER A 218 -9.86 7.00 -8.25
CA SER A 218 -10.47 6.91 -6.92
C SER A 218 -11.54 5.83 -6.85
N VAL A 219 -11.72 5.31 -5.62
CA VAL A 219 -12.79 4.38 -5.25
C VAL A 219 -13.58 5.01 -4.12
N GLN A 220 -14.91 4.98 -4.24
CA GLN A 220 -15.84 5.46 -3.22
C GLN A 220 -16.28 4.30 -2.34
N GLY A 221 -16.45 4.55 -1.06
CA GLY A 221 -16.94 3.58 -0.09
C GLY A 221 -15.92 3.21 0.97
N SER A 222 -16.40 2.62 2.07
CA SER A 222 -15.57 2.27 3.22
C SER A 222 -14.54 1.20 2.87
N LEU A 223 -13.30 1.47 3.27
CA LEU A 223 -12.19 0.53 3.35
C LEU A 223 -11.74 0.33 4.81
N ALA A 224 -12.67 0.45 5.77
CA ALA A 224 -12.33 0.14 7.16
C ALA A 224 -11.97 -1.34 7.32
N GLY A 225 -10.82 -1.60 7.91
CA GLY A 225 -10.32 -2.97 8.08
C GLY A 225 -8.95 -3.19 7.46
N TRP A 226 -8.54 -4.46 7.41
CA TRP A 226 -7.26 -4.85 6.83
C TRP A 226 -7.34 -4.98 5.32
N HIS A 227 -6.39 -4.36 4.62
CA HIS A 227 -6.24 -4.43 3.17
C HIS A 227 -4.80 -4.72 2.79
N THR A 228 -4.62 -5.52 1.75
CA THR A 228 -3.32 -5.71 1.10
C THR A 228 -3.25 -4.81 -0.13
N LEU A 229 -2.33 -3.85 -0.08
CA LEU A 229 -2.04 -2.89 -1.14
C LEU A 229 -0.82 -3.38 -1.92
N VAL A 230 -0.91 -3.43 -3.25
CA VAL A 230 0.21 -3.86 -4.10
C VAL A 230 0.36 -2.90 -5.28
N THR A 231 1.55 -2.32 -5.43
CA THR A 231 1.92 -1.50 -6.59
C THR A 231 2.99 -2.20 -7.41
N GLN A 232 2.76 -2.39 -8.70
CA GLN A 232 3.75 -2.87 -9.65
C GLN A 232 4.29 -1.70 -10.46
N VAL A 233 5.61 -1.50 -10.44
CA VAL A 233 6.32 -0.48 -11.23
C VAL A 233 7.23 -1.22 -12.20
N THR A 234 6.82 -1.34 -13.46
CA THR A 234 7.59 -2.10 -14.45
C THR A 234 7.20 -1.74 -15.88
N GLY A 235 8.20 -1.67 -16.76
CA GLY A 235 8.00 -1.53 -18.20
C GLY A 235 7.20 -0.27 -18.59
N GLY A 236 7.44 0.87 -17.94
CA GLY A 236 6.74 2.13 -18.21
C GLY A 236 5.30 2.16 -17.69
N THR A 237 4.93 1.27 -16.78
CA THR A 237 3.57 1.17 -16.24
C THR A 237 3.58 0.99 -14.73
N VAL A 238 2.69 1.71 -14.07
CA VAL A 238 2.37 1.58 -12.64
C VAL A 238 0.97 0.98 -12.51
N ARG A 239 0.85 -0.15 -11.79
CA ARG A 239 -0.44 -0.81 -11.53
C ARG A 239 -0.71 -0.85 -10.05
N TYR A 240 -1.92 -0.46 -9.65
CA TYR A 240 -2.36 -0.42 -8.27
C TYR A 240 -3.42 -1.47 -8.00
N PHE A 241 -3.21 -2.30 -6.98
CA PHE A 241 -4.13 -3.35 -6.56
C PHE A 241 -4.52 -3.16 -5.10
N VAL A 242 -5.77 -3.45 -4.79
CA VAL A 242 -6.29 -3.58 -3.42
C VAL A 242 -6.93 -4.96 -3.30
N ASP A 243 -6.51 -5.74 -2.34
CA ASP A 243 -6.99 -7.11 -2.07
C ASP A 243 -7.05 -7.98 -3.34
N GLY A 244 -6.00 -7.91 -4.14
CA GLY A 244 -5.86 -8.67 -5.39
C GLY A 244 -6.61 -8.07 -6.59
N GLN A 245 -7.40 -7.02 -6.43
CA GLN A 245 -8.13 -6.39 -7.52
C GLN A 245 -7.35 -5.22 -8.10
N LEU A 246 -7.14 -5.20 -9.42
CA LEU A 246 -6.57 -4.05 -10.12
C LEU A 246 -7.57 -2.89 -10.09
N ILE A 247 -7.19 -1.77 -9.47
CA ILE A 247 -8.03 -0.58 -9.35
C ILE A 247 -7.60 0.56 -10.27
N ALA A 248 -6.30 0.64 -10.62
CA ALA A 248 -5.81 1.64 -11.55
C ALA A 248 -4.54 1.17 -12.28
N GLN A 249 -4.31 1.76 -13.46
CA GLN A 249 -3.08 1.63 -14.22
C GLN A 249 -2.70 3.00 -14.80
N HIS A 250 -1.52 3.47 -14.44
CA HIS A 250 -0.94 4.74 -14.90
C HIS A 250 0.35 4.44 -15.69
N GLY A 251 0.90 5.43 -16.40
CA GLY A 251 2.13 5.26 -17.17
C GLY A 251 2.43 6.49 -18.02
N GLY A 252 3.33 6.34 -18.99
CA GLY A 252 3.80 7.46 -19.80
C GLY A 252 4.69 8.39 -18.97
N GLU A 253 4.43 9.68 -19.02
CA GLU A 253 5.15 10.70 -18.25
C GLU A 253 5.06 10.52 -16.73
N TYR A 254 4.03 9.85 -16.24
CA TYR A 254 3.85 9.56 -14.80
C TYR A 254 4.64 8.33 -14.30
N TYR A 255 5.53 7.75 -15.12
CA TYR A 255 6.38 6.63 -14.67
C TYR A 255 7.55 7.16 -13.85
N PRO A 256 7.87 6.56 -12.67
CA PRO A 256 8.92 7.11 -11.80
C PRO A 256 10.28 7.27 -12.47
N ASP A 257 10.90 8.44 -12.32
CA ASP A 257 12.18 8.81 -12.91
C ASP A 257 13.38 8.60 -11.98
N ALA A 258 13.15 8.56 -10.68
CA ALA A 258 14.22 8.49 -9.69
C ALA A 258 13.92 7.53 -8.54
N PRO A 259 14.95 7.00 -7.86
CA PRO A 259 14.75 6.15 -6.69
C PRO A 259 13.95 6.85 -5.59
N MET A 260 12.96 6.14 -5.08
CA MET A 260 12.03 6.59 -4.04
C MET A 260 12.34 5.96 -2.68
N SER A 261 11.78 6.52 -1.63
CA SER A 261 11.62 5.90 -0.32
C SER A 261 10.29 5.17 -0.22
N ILE A 262 10.12 4.32 0.79
CA ILE A 262 8.85 3.69 1.16
C ILE A 262 8.38 4.32 2.45
N ASN A 263 7.11 4.76 2.51
CA ASN A 263 6.63 5.61 3.59
C ASN A 263 5.20 5.27 3.99
N PHE A 264 4.88 5.64 5.24
CA PHE A 264 3.51 5.70 5.77
C PHE A 264 3.32 7.04 6.46
N ASN A 265 2.12 7.64 6.32
CA ASN A 265 1.81 8.93 6.91
C ASN A 265 0.33 8.97 7.35
N LEU A 266 0.10 9.37 8.58
CA LEU A 266 -1.21 9.64 9.14
C LEU A 266 -1.27 11.11 9.54
N TRP A 267 -2.04 11.92 8.80
CA TRP A 267 -2.02 13.37 8.91
C TRP A 267 -3.38 14.00 8.64
N PHE A 268 -3.56 15.28 8.98
CA PHE A 268 -4.80 16.03 8.79
C PHE A 268 -4.65 17.06 7.70
N ILE A 269 -5.68 17.19 6.85
CA ILE A 269 -5.71 18.21 5.79
C ILE A 269 -5.85 19.61 6.41
N ASP A 270 -5.03 20.56 5.95
CA ASP A 270 -5.12 21.96 6.40
C ASP A 270 -6.49 22.55 6.06
N GLY A 271 -7.14 23.16 7.04
CA GLY A 271 -8.54 23.60 6.94
C GLY A 271 -9.59 22.50 7.09
N GLY A 272 -9.18 21.23 7.26
CA GLY A 272 -10.08 20.07 7.37
C GLY A 272 -10.43 19.65 8.80
N LEU A 273 -9.98 20.40 9.84
CA LEU A 273 -10.31 20.08 11.22
C LEU A 273 -11.71 20.57 11.59
N VAL A 274 -12.49 19.70 12.25
CA VAL A 274 -13.78 20.13 12.81
C VAL A 274 -13.57 21.08 14.00
N GLN A 275 -14.39 22.12 14.04
CA GLN A 275 -14.31 23.16 15.07
C GLN A 275 -15.16 22.78 16.30
N VAL A 276 -14.76 21.67 16.96
CA VAL A 276 -15.41 21.13 18.16
C VAL A 276 -14.35 20.92 19.23
N GLU A 277 -14.65 21.30 20.47
CA GLU A 277 -13.75 21.08 21.60
C GLU A 277 -13.57 19.60 21.91
N GLY A 278 -12.39 19.22 22.36
CA GLY A 278 -12.03 17.89 22.82
C GLY A 278 -11.03 17.17 21.88
N LEU A 279 -10.22 16.34 22.51
CA LEU A 279 -9.22 15.55 21.81
C LEU A 279 -9.89 14.49 20.94
N ARG A 280 -9.42 14.38 19.70
CA ARG A 280 -9.79 13.32 18.75
C ARG A 280 -8.52 12.59 18.33
N GLU A 281 -8.61 11.29 18.28
CA GLU A 281 -7.47 10.43 18.00
C GLU A 281 -7.80 9.44 16.88
N TYR A 282 -6.95 9.39 15.86
CA TYR A 282 -7.03 8.50 14.70
C TYR A 282 -5.85 7.54 14.70
N GLN A 283 -6.06 6.34 14.21
CA GLN A 283 -5.03 5.29 14.17
C GLN A 283 -5.01 4.59 12.83
N GLU A 284 -3.79 4.26 12.41
CA GLU A 284 -3.49 3.40 11.27
C GLU A 284 -2.54 2.30 11.73
N ASP A 285 -2.87 1.05 11.44
CA ASP A 285 -2.04 -0.10 11.80
C ASP A 285 -1.40 -0.71 10.55
N ILE A 286 -0.13 -1.06 10.63
CA ILE A 286 0.61 -1.72 9.56
C ILE A 286 1.12 -3.08 10.05
N ASP A 287 0.77 -4.16 9.34
CA ASP A 287 1.15 -5.53 9.67
C ASP A 287 2.50 -5.90 9.04
N TRP A 288 2.73 -5.50 7.80
CA TRP A 288 3.99 -5.71 7.11
C TRP A 288 4.14 -4.79 5.91
N VAL A 289 5.39 -4.62 5.48
CA VAL A 289 5.76 -4.03 4.20
C VAL A 289 6.68 -4.99 3.43
N PHE A 290 6.55 -4.96 2.11
CA PHE A 290 7.32 -5.79 1.20
C PHE A 290 7.70 -5.02 -0.06
N HIS A 291 8.95 -5.19 -0.52
CA HIS A 291 9.37 -4.77 -1.85
C HIS A 291 10.24 -5.85 -2.48
N GLN A 292 10.07 -6.08 -3.78
CA GLN A 292 10.98 -6.89 -4.58
C GLN A 292 11.40 -6.11 -5.81
N ALA A 293 12.71 -5.81 -5.90
CA ALA A 293 13.26 -5.01 -6.98
C ALA A 293 13.22 -5.75 -8.32
N GLY A 294 12.86 -5.02 -9.38
CA GLY A 294 12.92 -5.47 -10.77
C GLY A 294 11.91 -6.55 -11.17
N ILE A 295 11.03 -6.98 -10.30
CA ILE A 295 10.06 -8.05 -10.56
C ILE A 295 8.65 -7.55 -10.25
N ALA A 296 7.72 -7.69 -11.21
CA ALA A 296 6.30 -7.44 -11.03
C ALA A 296 5.63 -8.74 -10.54
N LEU A 297 5.44 -8.84 -9.22
CA LEU A 297 4.70 -9.94 -8.60
C LEU A 297 3.20 -9.64 -8.62
N MET A 298 2.39 -10.66 -8.87
CA MET A 298 0.96 -10.58 -8.65
C MET A 298 0.65 -10.56 -7.14
N PRO A 299 -0.50 -10.00 -6.70
CA PRO A 299 -0.85 -9.92 -5.29
C PRO A 299 -0.76 -11.25 -4.53
N GLU A 300 -1.22 -12.35 -5.13
CA GLU A 300 -1.13 -13.68 -4.54
C GLU A 300 0.31 -14.20 -4.41
N GLU A 301 1.23 -13.76 -5.27
CA GLU A 301 2.66 -14.09 -5.18
C GLU A 301 3.33 -13.31 -4.04
N VAL A 302 2.91 -12.06 -3.82
CA VAL A 302 3.34 -11.24 -2.66
C VAL A 302 2.90 -11.92 -1.36
N GLU A 303 1.62 -12.26 -1.23
CA GLU A 303 1.09 -12.95 -0.05
C GLU A 303 1.83 -14.28 0.22
N ALA A 304 2.11 -15.05 -0.84
CA ALA A 304 2.89 -16.28 -0.72
C ALA A 304 4.34 -16.03 -0.28
N ALA A 305 4.96 -14.94 -0.73
CA ALA A 305 6.32 -14.54 -0.33
C ALA A 305 6.37 -14.13 1.15
N VAL A 306 5.45 -13.29 1.60
CA VAL A 306 5.31 -12.87 3.00
C VAL A 306 5.05 -14.07 3.90
N ALA A 307 4.09 -14.93 3.54
CA ALA A 307 3.80 -16.14 4.30
C ALA A 307 5.02 -17.08 4.39
N ARG A 308 5.84 -17.17 3.36
CA ARG A 308 7.09 -17.96 3.38
C ARG A 308 8.10 -17.35 4.35
N MET A 309 8.29 -16.04 4.36
CA MET A 309 9.20 -15.36 5.29
C MET A 309 8.77 -15.56 6.74
N ARG A 310 7.48 -15.41 7.03
CA ARG A 310 6.92 -15.67 8.37
C ARG A 310 7.08 -17.11 8.82
N ARG A 311 6.86 -18.09 7.93
CA ARG A 311 7.13 -19.53 8.26
C ARG A 311 8.62 -19.80 8.57
N GLN A 312 9.53 -18.98 8.04
CA GLN A 312 10.97 -19.04 8.31
C GLN A 312 11.36 -18.19 9.52
N SER A 313 10.40 -17.59 10.23
CA SER A 313 10.61 -16.67 11.37
C SER A 313 11.49 -15.45 10.98
N ILE A 314 11.46 -15.04 9.72
CA ILE A 314 12.10 -13.82 9.26
C ILE A 314 11.18 -12.66 9.59
N LYS A 315 11.62 -11.77 10.46
CA LYS A 315 10.91 -10.56 10.88
C LYS A 315 11.33 -9.34 10.07
N PHE A 316 12.60 -9.29 9.71
CA PHE A 316 13.18 -8.24 8.87
C PHE A 316 14.21 -8.83 7.90
N ARG A 317 14.16 -8.36 6.67
CA ARG A 317 15.16 -8.67 5.63
C ARG A 317 15.26 -7.51 4.65
N ASP A 318 16.44 -6.94 4.49
CA ASP A 318 16.72 -5.92 3.49
C ASP A 318 18.00 -6.29 2.73
N THR A 319 17.83 -6.71 1.48
CA THR A 319 18.91 -7.04 0.55
C THR A 319 18.94 -6.10 -0.66
N VAL A 320 18.07 -5.07 -0.68
CA VAL A 320 18.12 -4.01 -1.71
C VAL A 320 19.35 -3.15 -1.46
N PRO A 321 20.28 -3.04 -2.43
CA PRO A 321 21.51 -2.30 -2.22
C PRO A 321 21.28 -0.84 -1.84
N ALA A 322 21.97 -0.37 -0.81
CA ALA A 322 22.00 1.05 -0.48
C ALA A 322 22.64 1.85 -1.63
N LYS A 323 22.14 3.05 -1.87
CA LYS A 323 22.78 4.00 -2.80
C LYS A 323 24.06 4.57 -2.18
N VAL A 324 25.08 4.77 -2.99
CA VAL A 324 26.38 5.36 -2.55
C VAL A 324 26.73 6.52 -3.47
N PRO A 325 26.77 7.77 -2.95
CA PRO A 325 26.40 8.15 -1.58
C PRO A 325 24.91 7.89 -1.29
N ALA A 326 24.58 7.79 -0.01
CA ALA A 326 23.19 7.63 0.42
C ALA A 326 22.35 8.82 -0.08
N LEU A 327 21.15 8.50 -0.60
CA LEU A 327 20.21 9.54 -1.03
C LEU A 327 19.45 10.10 0.18
N VAL A 328 19.13 11.38 0.14
CA VAL A 328 18.37 12.06 1.20
C VAL A 328 16.99 11.42 1.31
N SER A 329 16.57 11.11 2.55
CA SER A 329 15.22 10.62 2.83
C SER A 329 14.23 11.79 2.90
N PRO A 330 12.99 11.63 2.37
CA PRO A 330 11.97 12.67 2.42
C PRO A 330 11.27 12.83 3.78
N CYS A 331 11.66 12.08 4.80
CA CYS A 331 11.05 12.17 6.14
C CYS A 331 11.21 13.53 6.84
N ASN A 332 11.98 14.42 6.24
CA ASN A 332 12.20 15.78 6.74
C ASN A 332 11.99 16.75 5.56
N PHE A 333 10.74 17.00 5.22
CA PHE A 333 10.36 18.09 4.34
C PHE A 333 10.61 19.43 5.00
#